data_25b370d1edfc9717fc2ae5ffe8d510b9
#
_entry.id   25b370d1edfc9717fc2ae5ffe8d510b9
#
_cell.length_a   1.000
_cell.length_b   1.000
_cell.length_c   1.000
_cell.angle_alpha   90.00
_cell.angle_beta   90.00
_cell.angle_gamma   90.00
#
_symmetry.space_group_name_H-M   'P 1'
#
loop_
_entity.id
_entity.type
_entity.pdbx_description
1 polymer ?
#
loop_
_entity_poly.entity_id
_entity_poly.type
_entity_poly.pdbx_seq_one_letter_code
_entity_poly.pdbx_strand_id
1 'polypeptide(L)'
;MKIEVAPQETTRAEAFSLWMTSPMPMVTLTKTFNVTKLLKASKRCGIKFNALLCWCIGKAASNIKEFYILPEKDKLFKYDSIAINIIVNNSKGGINSCDIAYTDDAEQFAKEYNRLTAQVAKQCKSSFLEDCMIVGTSAMIETELDCIVNQYTDKFCNPMVMWGRYRRNWLSTILPISFQFHHVQMDGGHGAVFLEQLQQVINKL
;
A
#
# COMPACT_ATOMS: atom_id res chain seq x y z
N MET A 1 3.73 14.67 -9.96
CA MET A 1 2.86 15.25 -11.04
C MET A 1 1.90 14.17 -11.52
N LYS A 2 0.63 14.54 -11.74
CA LYS A 2 -0.43 13.67 -12.26
C LYS A 2 -0.80 14.13 -13.67
N ILE A 3 -0.77 13.24 -14.66
CA ILE A 3 -1.13 13.53 -16.05
C ILE A 3 -2.14 12.51 -16.57
N GLU A 4 -3.16 12.98 -17.29
CA GLU A 4 -4.09 12.10 -18.02
C GLU A 4 -3.35 11.50 -19.23
N VAL A 5 -3.54 10.20 -19.47
CA VAL A 5 -2.95 9.49 -20.61
C VAL A 5 -4.04 8.72 -21.35
N ALA A 6 -3.94 8.66 -22.67
CA ALA A 6 -4.84 7.83 -23.45
C ALA A 6 -4.53 6.34 -23.17
N PRO A 7 -5.54 5.50 -22.87
CA PRO A 7 -5.31 4.07 -22.62
C PRO A 7 -4.52 3.38 -23.74
N GLN A 8 -4.73 3.80 -24.99
CA GLN A 8 -4.06 3.27 -26.20
C GLN A 8 -2.53 3.54 -26.23
N GLU A 9 -2.06 4.52 -25.48
CA GLU A 9 -0.64 4.86 -25.34
C GLU A 9 0.04 4.05 -24.22
N THR A 10 -0.70 3.13 -23.58
CA THR A 10 -0.22 2.33 -22.47
C THR A 10 -0.36 0.83 -22.75
N THR A 11 0.32 0.01 -21.97
CA THR A 11 0.13 -1.46 -21.98
C THR A 11 -1.22 -1.89 -21.38
N ARG A 12 -2.07 -0.95 -20.96
CA ARG A 12 -3.33 -1.21 -20.27
C ARG A 12 -4.57 -0.95 -21.12
N ALA A 13 -4.42 -0.69 -22.41
CA ALA A 13 -5.53 -0.37 -23.33
C ALA A 13 -6.64 -1.44 -23.32
N GLU A 14 -6.27 -2.71 -23.46
CA GLU A 14 -7.22 -3.83 -23.44
C GLU A 14 -7.86 -4.02 -22.06
N ALA A 15 -7.05 -4.00 -21.00
CA ALA A 15 -7.54 -4.08 -19.62
C ALA A 15 -8.50 -2.93 -19.28
N PHE A 16 -8.22 -1.72 -19.78
CA PHE A 16 -9.11 -0.57 -19.63
C PHE A 16 -10.47 -0.83 -20.30
N SER A 17 -10.46 -1.29 -21.55
CA SER A 17 -11.68 -1.60 -22.30
C SER A 17 -12.52 -2.68 -21.62
N LEU A 18 -11.88 -3.71 -21.07
CA LEU A 18 -12.58 -4.86 -20.48
C LEU A 18 -13.11 -4.59 -19.06
N TRP A 19 -12.34 -3.89 -18.25
CA TRP A 19 -12.58 -3.84 -16.80
C TRP A 19 -13.03 -2.50 -16.25
N MET A 20 -12.95 -1.41 -17.05
CA MET A 20 -13.31 -0.08 -16.53
C MET A 20 -14.77 0.02 -16.13
N THR A 21 -15.65 -0.64 -16.85
CA THR A 21 -17.11 -0.67 -16.60
C THR A 21 -17.56 -1.90 -15.82
N SER A 22 -16.63 -2.73 -15.36
CA SER A 22 -16.96 -3.92 -14.56
C SER A 22 -17.55 -3.53 -13.22
N PRO A 23 -18.65 -4.17 -12.76
CA PRO A 23 -19.22 -3.91 -11.44
C PRO A 23 -18.27 -4.19 -10.27
N MET A 24 -17.28 -5.08 -10.46
CA MET A 24 -16.27 -5.44 -9.46
C MET A 24 -14.91 -5.66 -10.15
N PRO A 25 -14.17 -4.60 -10.47
CA PRO A 25 -12.91 -4.70 -11.19
C PRO A 25 -11.70 -4.95 -10.27
N MET A 26 -11.92 -5.26 -8.99
CA MET A 26 -10.84 -5.46 -8.03
C MET A 26 -10.40 -6.92 -7.96
N VAL A 27 -9.08 -7.12 -7.90
CA VAL A 27 -8.44 -8.41 -7.67
C VAL A 27 -7.74 -8.39 -6.32
N THR A 28 -7.90 -9.45 -5.52
CA THR A 28 -7.23 -9.58 -4.22
C THR A 28 -6.34 -10.81 -4.23
N LEU A 29 -5.07 -10.63 -3.90
CA LEU A 29 -4.10 -11.70 -3.70
C LEU A 29 -3.66 -11.70 -2.24
N THR A 30 -3.58 -12.87 -1.61
CA THR A 30 -3.07 -13.00 -0.24
C THR A 30 -1.85 -13.91 -0.23
N LYS A 31 -0.78 -13.47 0.46
CA LYS A 31 0.44 -14.24 0.66
C LYS A 31 0.88 -14.14 2.12
N THR A 32 1.38 -15.26 2.66
CA THR A 32 2.02 -15.28 3.97
C THR A 32 3.50 -14.92 3.84
N PHE A 33 3.91 -13.83 4.49
CA PHE A 33 5.27 -13.30 4.50
C PHE A 33 6.06 -13.79 5.72
N ASN A 34 7.33 -14.09 5.53
CA ASN A 34 8.26 -14.19 6.64
C ASN A 34 8.76 -12.79 7.01
N VAL A 35 8.32 -12.29 8.14
CA VAL A 35 8.66 -10.93 8.63
C VAL A 35 9.66 -10.96 9.79
N THR A 36 10.37 -12.06 9.98
CA THR A 36 11.37 -12.22 11.07
C THR A 36 12.45 -11.14 10.99
N LYS A 37 12.99 -10.89 9.78
CA LYS A 37 14.03 -9.87 9.58
C LYS A 37 13.47 -8.46 9.77
N LEU A 38 12.24 -8.19 9.29
CA LEU A 38 11.58 -6.91 9.51
C LEU A 38 11.42 -6.61 11.01
N LEU A 39 10.96 -7.59 11.80
CA LEU A 39 10.81 -7.43 13.24
C LEU A 39 12.17 -7.21 13.95
N LYS A 40 13.22 -7.91 13.52
CA LYS A 40 14.59 -7.70 14.05
C LYS A 40 15.12 -6.31 13.68
N ALA A 41 14.96 -5.90 12.43
CA ALA A 41 15.37 -4.57 11.95
C ALA A 41 14.63 -3.44 12.67
N SER A 42 13.31 -3.56 12.82
CA SER A 42 12.48 -2.61 13.59
C SER A 42 13.03 -2.39 15.00
N LYS A 43 13.40 -3.46 15.70
CA LYS A 43 14.00 -3.37 17.05
C LYS A 43 15.39 -2.74 17.02
N ARG A 44 16.23 -3.12 16.06
CA ARG A 44 17.63 -2.66 15.92
C ARG A 44 17.69 -1.15 15.62
N CYS A 45 16.82 -0.67 14.69
CA CYS A 45 16.82 0.72 14.23
C CYS A 45 15.89 1.63 15.04
N GLY A 46 15.09 1.09 15.99
CA GLY A 46 14.10 1.85 16.74
C GLY A 46 12.91 2.36 15.91
N ILE A 47 12.75 1.87 14.68
CA ILE A 47 11.63 2.22 13.79
C ILE A 47 10.45 1.30 14.11
N LYS A 48 9.25 1.85 14.29
CA LYS A 48 8.03 1.06 14.52
C LYS A 48 7.81 0.05 13.39
N PHE A 49 7.40 -1.18 13.74
CA PHE A 49 7.17 -2.26 12.78
C PHE A 49 6.29 -1.84 11.59
N ASN A 50 5.14 -1.21 11.87
CA ASN A 50 4.23 -0.75 10.82
C ASN A 50 4.86 0.33 9.92
N ALA A 51 5.62 1.26 10.48
CA ALA A 51 6.32 2.28 9.70
C ALA A 51 7.35 1.65 8.75
N LEU A 52 8.14 0.68 9.25
CA LEU A 52 9.13 -0.02 8.43
C LEU A 52 8.47 -0.92 7.38
N LEU A 53 7.35 -1.58 7.70
CA LEU A 53 6.58 -2.35 6.72
C LEU A 53 6.01 -1.44 5.62
N CYS A 54 5.45 -0.29 5.98
CA CYS A 54 4.96 0.71 5.02
C CYS A 54 6.09 1.21 4.09
N TRP A 55 7.30 1.43 4.63
CA TRP A 55 8.46 1.75 3.81
C TRP A 55 8.81 0.60 2.85
N CYS A 56 8.82 -0.66 3.32
CA CYS A 56 9.05 -1.82 2.46
C CYS A 56 8.00 -1.93 1.33
N ILE A 57 6.74 -1.63 1.61
CA ILE A 57 5.66 -1.58 0.62
C ILE A 57 5.97 -0.51 -0.44
N GLY A 58 6.31 0.70 -0.01
CA GLY A 58 6.71 1.78 -0.92
C GLY A 58 7.91 1.41 -1.78
N LYS A 59 8.95 0.78 -1.17
CA LYS A 59 10.15 0.31 -1.89
C LYS A 59 9.83 -0.77 -2.92
N ALA A 60 8.96 -1.71 -2.61
CA ALA A 60 8.53 -2.74 -3.56
C ALA A 60 7.70 -2.12 -4.70
N ALA A 61 6.75 -1.25 -4.37
CA ALA A 61 5.87 -0.59 -5.33
C ALA A 61 6.64 0.34 -6.29
N SER A 62 7.63 1.09 -5.79
CA SER A 62 8.40 2.06 -6.59
C SER A 62 9.20 1.43 -7.72
N ASN A 63 9.46 0.13 -7.68
CA ASN A 63 10.19 -0.60 -8.73
C ASN A 63 9.27 -1.22 -9.80
N ILE A 64 7.95 -1.00 -9.72
CA ILE A 64 6.97 -1.61 -10.62
C ILE A 64 6.20 -0.50 -11.32
N LYS A 65 6.33 -0.43 -12.66
CA LYS A 65 5.77 0.66 -13.47
C LYS A 65 4.24 0.77 -13.40
N GLU A 66 3.55 -0.34 -13.15
CA GLU A 66 2.10 -0.38 -13.04
C GLU A 66 1.58 0.36 -11.80
N PHE A 67 2.40 0.55 -10.75
CA PHE A 67 2.04 1.41 -9.62
C PHE A 67 2.00 2.91 -9.97
N TYR A 68 2.50 3.30 -11.13
CA TYR A 68 2.46 4.70 -11.58
C TYR A 68 1.31 5.00 -12.53
N ILE A 69 0.35 4.08 -12.67
CA ILE A 69 -0.87 4.24 -13.47
C ILE A 69 -2.07 3.94 -12.60
N LEU A 70 -3.11 4.77 -12.67
CA LEU A 70 -4.35 4.55 -11.92
C LEU A 70 -5.57 4.94 -12.77
N PRO A 71 -6.62 4.10 -12.86
CA PRO A 71 -7.90 4.53 -13.40
C PRO A 71 -8.64 5.37 -12.36
N GLU A 72 -9.22 6.48 -12.81
CA GLU A 72 -10.09 7.32 -12.00
C GLU A 72 -11.30 7.72 -12.84
N LYS A 73 -12.49 7.35 -12.38
CA LYS A 73 -13.73 7.49 -13.14
C LYS A 73 -13.63 6.76 -14.47
N ASP A 74 -13.66 7.46 -15.60
CA ASP A 74 -13.57 6.93 -16.96
C ASP A 74 -12.23 7.25 -17.66
N LYS A 75 -11.20 7.62 -16.89
CA LYS A 75 -9.91 8.09 -17.37
C LYS A 75 -8.76 7.29 -16.76
N LEU A 76 -7.61 7.35 -17.43
CA LEU A 76 -6.36 6.77 -16.96
C LEU A 76 -5.35 7.87 -16.66
N PHE A 77 -4.74 7.82 -15.49
CA PHE A 77 -3.74 8.79 -15.05
C PHE A 77 -2.39 8.14 -14.82
N LYS A 78 -1.33 8.85 -15.18
CA LYS A 78 0.05 8.49 -14.86
C LYS A 78 0.60 9.46 -13.82
N TYR A 79 1.37 8.90 -12.89
CA TYR A 79 2.04 9.60 -11.79
C TYR A 79 3.55 9.43 -11.90
N ASP A 80 4.32 10.34 -11.30
CA ASP A 80 5.79 10.27 -11.20
C ASP A 80 6.28 9.96 -9.78
N SER A 81 5.38 9.90 -8.82
CA SER A 81 5.70 9.66 -7.42
C SER A 81 4.66 8.79 -6.72
N ILE A 82 5.09 8.12 -5.66
CA ILE A 82 4.25 7.24 -4.83
C ILE A 82 4.18 7.81 -3.41
N ALA A 83 3.02 7.68 -2.79
CA ALA A 83 2.84 7.89 -1.37
C ALA A 83 2.11 6.70 -0.73
N ILE A 84 2.34 6.50 0.55
CA ILE A 84 1.69 5.46 1.34
C ILE A 84 0.63 6.10 2.23
N ASN A 85 -0.61 5.65 2.08
CA ASN A 85 -1.70 6.07 2.95
C ASN A 85 -1.77 5.20 4.19
N ILE A 86 -1.87 5.84 5.35
CA ILE A 86 -1.95 5.20 6.66
C ILE A 86 -3.28 5.55 7.32
N ILE A 87 -3.97 4.56 7.85
CA ILE A 87 -5.13 4.79 8.72
C ILE A 87 -4.65 5.05 10.14
N VAL A 88 -5.06 6.18 10.68
CA VAL A 88 -4.62 6.71 11.98
C VAL A 88 -5.81 6.81 12.92
N ASN A 89 -5.72 6.15 14.07
CA ASN A 89 -6.68 6.37 15.16
C ASN A 89 -6.47 7.77 15.74
N ASN A 90 -7.54 8.55 15.85
CA ASN A 90 -7.47 9.92 16.34
C ASN A 90 -7.83 10.04 17.83
N SER A 91 -7.53 11.18 18.43
CA SER A 91 -7.75 11.45 19.87
C SER A 91 -9.22 11.49 20.30
N LYS A 92 -10.16 11.47 19.35
CA LYS A 92 -11.62 11.45 19.59
C LYS A 92 -12.25 10.07 19.42
N GLY A 93 -11.42 9.01 19.23
CA GLY A 93 -11.90 7.63 19.05
C GLY A 93 -12.36 7.28 17.63
N GLY A 94 -12.17 8.17 16.67
CA GLY A 94 -12.40 7.91 15.24
C GLY A 94 -11.11 7.62 14.49
N ILE A 95 -11.21 7.52 13.17
CA ILE A 95 -10.07 7.29 12.27
C ILE A 95 -9.91 8.45 11.28
N ASN A 96 -8.68 8.66 10.84
CA ASN A 96 -8.32 9.60 9.77
C ASN A 96 -7.31 8.94 8.83
N SER A 97 -7.21 9.46 7.62
CA SER A 97 -6.21 9.07 6.62
C SER A 97 -5.01 10.02 6.65
N CYS A 98 -3.82 9.47 6.44
CA CYS A 98 -2.58 10.23 6.39
C CYS A 98 -1.71 9.72 5.24
N ASP A 99 -1.47 10.55 4.23
CA ASP A 99 -0.57 10.23 3.13
C ASP A 99 0.85 10.64 3.48
N ILE A 100 1.80 9.76 3.22
CA ILE A 100 3.23 9.97 3.45
C ILE A 100 3.96 9.71 2.16
N ALA A 101 4.65 10.73 1.64
CA ALA A 101 5.45 10.58 0.43
C ALA A 101 6.53 9.51 0.63
N TYR A 102 6.63 8.60 -0.35
CA TYR A 102 7.69 7.59 -0.32
C TYR A 102 9.05 8.22 -0.61
N THR A 103 10.06 7.76 0.10
CA THR A 103 11.48 8.04 -0.11
C THR A 103 12.29 6.75 0.06
N ASP A 104 13.42 6.64 -0.64
CA ASP A 104 14.33 5.48 -0.53
C ASP A 104 15.02 5.40 0.84
N ASP A 105 15.08 6.49 1.59
CA ASP A 105 15.63 6.54 2.95
C ASP A 105 14.57 6.12 3.97
N ALA A 106 14.80 4.96 4.60
CA ALA A 106 13.89 4.38 5.59
C ALA A 106 13.79 5.22 6.88
N GLU A 107 14.88 5.87 7.29
CA GLU A 107 14.89 6.71 8.50
C GLU A 107 14.11 8.01 8.25
N GLN A 108 14.32 8.64 7.10
CA GLN A 108 13.57 9.83 6.68
C GLN A 108 12.08 9.50 6.57
N PHE A 109 11.71 8.39 5.93
CA PHE A 109 10.32 7.94 5.83
C PHE A 109 9.71 7.72 7.21
N ALA A 110 10.41 7.03 8.11
CA ALA A 110 9.93 6.75 9.47
C ALA A 110 9.77 8.04 10.31
N LYS A 111 10.63 9.03 10.13
CA LYS A 111 10.51 10.34 10.76
C LYS A 111 9.23 11.06 10.32
N GLU A 112 8.99 11.13 9.01
CA GLU A 112 7.76 11.72 8.46
C GLU A 112 6.51 10.93 8.85
N TYR A 113 6.58 9.59 8.82
CA TYR A 113 5.51 8.73 9.31
C TYR A 113 5.10 9.09 10.75
N ASN A 114 6.06 9.17 11.67
CA ASN A 114 5.78 9.49 13.06
C ASN A 114 5.24 10.92 13.23
N ARG A 115 5.83 11.90 12.54
CA ARG A 115 5.43 13.30 12.60
C ARG A 115 4.00 13.51 12.09
N LEU A 116 3.71 13.03 10.89
CA LEU A 116 2.42 13.24 10.23
C LEU A 116 1.30 12.47 10.91
N THR A 117 1.52 11.19 11.27
CA THR A 117 0.50 10.40 11.97
C THR A 117 0.17 10.99 13.35
N ALA A 118 1.17 11.50 14.10
CA ALA A 118 0.93 12.19 15.37
C ALA A 118 0.13 13.51 15.17
N GLN A 119 0.44 14.27 14.14
CA GLN A 119 -0.29 15.48 13.79
C GLN A 119 -1.75 15.18 13.44
N VAL A 120 -2.00 14.21 12.55
CA VAL A 120 -3.33 13.76 12.14
C VAL A 120 -4.14 13.25 13.33
N ALA A 121 -3.52 12.43 14.20
CA ALA A 121 -4.16 11.92 15.41
C ALA A 121 -4.61 13.04 16.36
N LYS A 122 -3.76 14.04 16.58
CA LYS A 122 -4.04 15.18 17.44
C LYS A 122 -5.10 16.12 16.87
N GLN A 123 -4.99 16.43 15.57
CA GLN A 123 -5.88 17.39 14.90
C GLN A 123 -7.23 16.78 14.51
N CYS A 124 -7.38 15.44 14.51
CA CYS A 124 -8.55 14.71 14.02
C CYS A 124 -8.93 15.15 12.59
N LYS A 125 -7.93 15.42 11.74
CA LYS A 125 -8.09 15.86 10.36
C LYS A 125 -7.16 15.05 9.46
N SER A 126 -7.72 14.47 8.39
CA SER A 126 -6.93 13.74 7.38
C SER A 126 -5.98 14.66 6.62
N SER A 127 -4.86 14.10 6.19
CA SER A 127 -3.84 14.77 5.39
C SER A 127 -3.62 13.99 4.09
N PHE A 128 -3.87 14.62 2.95
CA PHE A 128 -3.80 14.01 1.62
C PHE A 128 -2.74 14.68 0.77
N LEU A 129 -2.17 13.91 -0.16
CA LEU A 129 -1.27 14.36 -1.22
C LEU A 129 -1.98 14.21 -2.56
N GLU A 130 -2.07 15.29 -3.34
CA GLU A 130 -2.89 15.33 -4.56
C GLU A 130 -2.17 14.75 -5.80
N ASP A 131 -0.87 14.95 -5.91
CA ASP A 131 -0.09 14.62 -7.12
C ASP A 131 0.73 13.33 -7.03
N CYS A 132 0.44 12.48 -6.05
CA CYS A 132 1.11 11.18 -5.86
C CYS A 132 0.14 10.03 -6.12
N MET A 133 0.66 8.93 -6.67
CA MET A 133 -0.07 7.67 -6.69
C MET A 133 -0.09 7.09 -5.27
N ILE A 134 -1.28 6.91 -4.72
CA ILE A 134 -1.46 6.47 -3.34
C ILE A 134 -1.56 4.94 -3.28
N VAL A 135 -0.69 4.31 -2.50
CA VAL A 135 -0.86 2.93 -2.04
C VAL A 135 -1.48 2.96 -0.66
N GLY A 136 -2.73 2.53 -0.57
CA GLY A 136 -3.45 2.47 0.71
C GLY A 136 -2.91 1.35 1.60
N THR A 137 -2.88 1.59 2.91
CA THR A 137 -2.56 0.53 3.88
C THR A 137 -3.57 0.52 5.02
N SER A 138 -3.86 -0.68 5.54
CA SER A 138 -4.70 -0.86 6.72
C SER A 138 -4.17 -1.99 7.60
N ALA A 139 -3.90 -1.68 8.87
CA ALA A 139 -3.35 -2.60 9.85
C ALA A 139 -4.36 -2.85 10.97
N MET A 140 -4.89 -4.09 11.05
CA MET A 140 -5.84 -4.54 12.09
C MET A 140 -5.11 -5.40 13.11
N ILE A 141 -4.24 -4.75 13.91
CA ILE A 141 -3.26 -5.42 14.78
C ILE A 141 -3.86 -6.06 16.05
N GLU A 142 -5.13 -5.83 16.33
CA GLU A 142 -5.85 -6.39 17.49
C GLU A 142 -6.09 -7.89 17.33
N THR A 143 -6.09 -8.40 16.10
CA THR A 143 -6.33 -9.82 15.82
C THR A 143 -5.42 -10.36 14.73
N GLU A 144 -5.24 -11.68 14.73
CA GLU A 144 -4.59 -12.42 13.66
C GLU A 144 -5.62 -12.67 12.56
N LEU A 145 -5.24 -12.40 11.30
CA LEU A 145 -6.09 -12.61 10.14
C LEU A 145 -5.37 -13.47 9.11
N ASP A 146 -6.11 -14.33 8.43
CA ASP A 146 -5.58 -15.16 7.35
C ASP A 146 -5.63 -14.44 6.00
N CYS A 147 -6.72 -13.73 5.74
CA CYS A 147 -6.85 -12.85 4.58
C CYS A 147 -7.85 -11.71 4.85
N ILE A 148 -7.78 -10.68 4.02
CA ILE A 148 -8.68 -9.54 4.07
C ILE A 148 -9.06 -9.20 2.64
N VAL A 149 -10.37 -9.08 2.37
CA VAL A 149 -10.89 -8.56 1.12
C VAL A 149 -11.50 -7.19 1.41
N ASN A 150 -10.97 -6.15 0.79
CA ASN A 150 -11.49 -4.80 0.98
C ASN A 150 -12.77 -4.58 0.17
N GLN A 151 -13.57 -3.61 0.61
CA GLN A 151 -14.71 -3.15 -0.17
C GLN A 151 -14.24 -2.52 -1.50
N TYR A 152 -15.10 -2.55 -2.50
CA TYR A 152 -14.94 -1.77 -3.71
C TYR A 152 -15.83 -0.54 -3.67
N THR A 153 -15.33 0.56 -4.18
CA THR A 153 -16.09 1.77 -4.48
C THR A 153 -15.52 2.39 -5.75
N ASP A 154 -16.38 2.95 -6.58
CA ASP A 154 -16.01 3.68 -7.79
C ASP A 154 -15.21 4.98 -7.53
N LYS A 155 -15.15 5.41 -6.26
CA LYS A 155 -14.42 6.61 -5.83
C LYS A 155 -12.93 6.37 -5.59
N PHE A 156 -12.56 5.14 -5.25
CA PHE A 156 -11.17 4.81 -4.86
C PHE A 156 -10.72 3.53 -5.56
N CYS A 157 -9.99 3.69 -6.65
CA CYS A 157 -9.38 2.58 -7.41
C CYS A 157 -7.97 2.24 -6.93
N ASN A 158 -7.47 2.90 -5.90
CA ASN A 158 -6.12 2.76 -5.38
C ASN A 158 -5.83 1.34 -4.89
N PRO A 159 -4.61 0.83 -5.11
CA PRO A 159 -4.19 -0.42 -4.53
C PRO A 159 -4.15 -0.34 -3.00
N MET A 160 -4.55 -1.43 -2.35
CA MET A 160 -4.61 -1.54 -0.88
C MET A 160 -3.79 -2.72 -0.40
N VAL A 161 -2.96 -2.50 0.61
CA VAL A 161 -2.19 -3.54 1.31
C VAL A 161 -2.69 -3.63 2.75
N MET A 162 -3.17 -4.80 3.15
CA MET A 162 -3.87 -4.99 4.41
C MET A 162 -3.30 -6.17 5.18
N TRP A 163 -3.22 -6.03 6.51
CA TRP A 163 -2.72 -7.09 7.38
C TRP A 163 -3.32 -7.04 8.78
N GLY A 164 -3.26 -8.18 9.46
CA GLY A 164 -3.58 -8.32 10.87
C GLY A 164 -2.35 -8.28 11.77
N ARG A 165 -2.47 -8.84 12.96
CA ARG A 165 -1.34 -9.07 13.86
C ARG A 165 -0.46 -10.21 13.31
N TYR A 166 0.87 -10.06 13.36
CA TYR A 166 1.80 -11.12 12.99
C TYR A 166 1.76 -12.28 13.98
N ARG A 167 2.05 -13.48 13.49
CA ARG A 167 2.14 -14.73 14.28
C ARG A 167 3.59 -15.09 14.54
N ARG A 168 3.88 -15.47 15.77
CA ARG A 168 5.20 -15.98 16.13
C ARG A 168 5.16 -17.50 16.19
N ASN A 169 5.97 -18.14 15.37
CA ASN A 169 6.28 -19.54 15.45
C ASN A 169 7.66 -19.71 16.10
N TRP A 170 8.03 -20.94 16.45
CA TRP A 170 9.31 -21.21 17.10
C TRP A 170 10.53 -20.61 16.34
N LEU A 171 10.59 -20.76 15.01
CA LEU A 171 11.74 -20.36 14.20
C LEU A 171 11.50 -19.08 13.38
N SER A 172 10.28 -18.57 13.30
CA SER A 172 9.94 -17.48 12.42
C SER A 172 8.77 -16.64 12.93
N THR A 173 8.68 -15.43 12.41
CA THR A 173 7.50 -14.58 12.54
C THR A 173 6.88 -14.45 11.16
N ILE A 174 5.60 -14.76 11.05
CA ILE A 174 4.86 -14.72 9.78
C ILE A 174 3.72 -13.71 9.85
N LEU A 175 3.37 -13.18 8.69
CA LEU A 175 2.30 -12.21 8.53
C LEU A 175 1.59 -12.46 7.20
N PRO A 176 0.32 -12.90 7.21
CA PRO A 176 -0.51 -12.86 6.01
C PRO A 176 -0.78 -11.39 5.62
N ILE A 177 -0.51 -11.07 4.36
CA ILE A 177 -0.76 -9.75 3.78
C ILE A 177 -1.66 -9.94 2.58
N SER A 178 -2.77 -9.21 2.54
CA SER A 178 -3.66 -9.13 1.39
C SER A 178 -3.36 -7.88 0.59
N PHE A 179 -3.19 -8.05 -0.72
CA PHE A 179 -2.98 -6.99 -1.68
C PHE A 179 -4.14 -6.96 -2.67
N GLN A 180 -4.87 -5.86 -2.69
CA GLN A 180 -5.98 -5.62 -3.60
C GLN A 180 -5.63 -4.50 -4.57
N PHE A 181 -5.98 -4.65 -5.84
CA PHE A 181 -5.73 -3.68 -6.90
C PHE A 181 -6.83 -3.71 -7.97
N HIS A 182 -6.97 -2.63 -8.70
CA HIS A 182 -7.89 -2.53 -9.83
C HIS A 182 -7.32 -3.24 -11.05
N HIS A 183 -8.10 -4.08 -11.74
CA HIS A 183 -7.63 -4.89 -12.86
C HIS A 183 -7.19 -4.06 -14.08
N VAL A 184 -7.71 -2.84 -14.23
CA VAL A 184 -7.19 -1.88 -15.21
C VAL A 184 -5.73 -1.50 -14.90
N GLN A 185 -5.39 -1.30 -13.62
CA GLN A 185 -4.04 -0.94 -13.20
C GLN A 185 -3.05 -2.08 -13.39
N MET A 186 -3.40 -3.29 -12.94
CA MET A 186 -2.52 -4.47 -12.88
C MET A 186 -3.25 -5.74 -13.24
N ASP A 187 -2.50 -6.73 -13.71
CA ASP A 187 -2.94 -8.12 -13.80
C ASP A 187 -2.40 -8.95 -12.64
N GLY A 188 -2.91 -10.15 -12.45
CA GLY A 188 -2.45 -11.05 -11.40
C GLY A 188 -0.94 -11.31 -11.40
N GLY A 189 -0.31 -11.34 -12.59
CA GLY A 189 1.14 -11.45 -12.74
C GLY A 189 1.90 -10.27 -12.12
N HIS A 190 1.44 -9.03 -12.36
CA HIS A 190 2.03 -7.83 -11.76
C HIS A 190 1.86 -7.82 -10.23
N GLY A 191 0.68 -8.24 -9.74
CA GLY A 191 0.43 -8.41 -8.31
C GLY A 191 1.34 -9.46 -7.66
N ALA A 192 1.58 -10.58 -8.34
CA ALA A 192 2.52 -11.61 -7.87
C ALA A 192 3.96 -11.07 -7.81
N VAL A 193 4.41 -10.33 -8.82
CA VAL A 193 5.74 -9.68 -8.84
C VAL A 193 5.87 -8.72 -7.64
N PHE A 194 4.85 -7.92 -7.35
CA PHE A 194 4.86 -7.04 -6.18
C PHE A 194 5.02 -7.81 -4.86
N LEU A 195 4.27 -8.89 -4.67
CA LEU A 195 4.35 -9.69 -3.44
C LEU A 195 5.72 -10.36 -3.28
N GLU A 196 6.35 -10.83 -4.38
CA GLU A 196 7.70 -11.38 -4.34
C GLU A 196 8.76 -10.30 -4.06
N GLN A 197 8.66 -9.12 -4.69
CA GLN A 197 9.56 -8.01 -4.43
C GLN A 197 9.44 -7.52 -2.98
N LEU A 198 8.22 -7.43 -2.43
CA LEU A 198 8.04 -7.06 -1.02
C LEU A 198 8.75 -8.05 -0.08
N GLN A 199 8.64 -9.37 -0.32
CA GLN A 199 9.39 -10.36 0.46
C GLN A 199 10.90 -10.19 0.32
N GLN A 200 11.38 -9.87 -0.89
CA GLN A 200 12.82 -9.63 -1.12
C GLN A 200 13.32 -8.38 -0.37
N VAL A 201 12.54 -7.28 -0.38
CA VAL A 201 12.86 -6.06 0.38
C VAL A 201 12.95 -6.38 1.87
N ILE A 202 11.95 -7.10 2.42
CA ILE A 202 11.95 -7.53 3.83
C ILE A 202 13.17 -8.41 4.13
N ASN A 203 13.60 -9.26 3.21
CA ASN A 203 14.74 -10.16 3.40
C ASN A 203 16.09 -9.44 3.34
N LYS A 204 16.16 -8.20 2.86
CA LYS A 204 17.39 -7.40 2.79
C LYS A 204 17.60 -6.49 4.00
N LEU A 205 16.63 -6.41 4.93
CA LEU A 205 16.75 -5.70 6.19
C LEU A 205 17.69 -6.47 7.17
#